data_da64e60cb179579c5664ac623cc90f12
#
_entry.id   da64e60cb179579c5664ac623cc90f12
#
_cell.length_a   1.000
_cell.length_b   1.000
_cell.length_c   1.000
_cell.angle_alpha   90.00
_cell.angle_beta   90.00
_cell.angle_gamma   90.00
#
_symmetry.space_group_name_H-M   'P 1'
#
loop_
_entity.id
_entity.type
_entity.pdbx_description
1 polymer ?
#
loop_
_entity_poly.entity_id
_entity_poly.type
_entity_poly.pdbx_seq_one_letter_code
_entity_poly.pdbx_strand_id
1 'polypeptide(L)'
;MVGPNVVFDVMPRVGAPVQIGLIETMRARDGRVPWLGGHLARLKASLAALGAPEPPGDLADLVRFAVGTGDRVVRLQLTDGHPEIATRDVSAEQAVHVVVASEVHKPYPHKTTRREQFGRALTDARRVGAHDAVLVSAEGFVAEGTAWNLFWWEDGSLCTPAEDIGILPGLGRKRVMEMTDVKEARVPVAALAGRSLFLTNAVRGIVEIGVFEGAPVPRDPRTAELSFAFWPD
;
A
#
# COMPACT_ATOMS: atom_id res chain seq x y z
N MET A 1 -26.69 5.43 -21.26
CA MET A 1 -25.72 6.09 -22.14
C MET A 1 -24.37 5.96 -21.49
N VAL A 2 -23.49 5.18 -22.09
CA VAL A 2 -22.13 4.90 -21.58
C VAL A 2 -21.26 6.08 -22.00
N GLY A 3 -20.71 6.82 -21.04
CA GLY A 3 -19.78 7.92 -21.32
C GLY A 3 -18.47 7.40 -21.89
N PRO A 4 -17.73 8.17 -22.70
CA PRO A 4 -16.57 7.70 -23.40
C PRO A 4 -15.40 7.44 -22.43
N ASN A 5 -14.91 6.19 -22.45
CA ASN A 5 -13.57 5.86 -21.95
C ASN A 5 -12.54 6.55 -22.85
N VAL A 6 -11.96 7.64 -22.40
CA VAL A 6 -10.83 8.24 -23.08
C VAL A 6 -9.58 7.45 -22.68
N VAL A 7 -9.31 6.38 -23.41
CA VAL A 7 -8.02 5.69 -23.40
C VAL A 7 -7.13 6.45 -24.37
N PHE A 8 -6.21 7.24 -23.86
CA PHE A 8 -5.10 7.72 -24.67
C PHE A 8 -4.08 6.59 -24.78
N ASP A 9 -4.10 5.90 -25.89
CA ASP A 9 -3.10 4.91 -26.28
C ASP A 9 -1.81 5.66 -26.65
N VAL A 10 -0.93 5.89 -25.67
CA VAL A 10 0.40 6.44 -25.92
C VAL A 10 1.33 5.27 -26.16
N MET A 11 1.57 4.95 -27.43
CA MET A 11 2.61 3.99 -27.82
C MET A 11 3.94 4.31 -27.13
N PRO A 12 4.61 3.35 -26.46
CA PRO A 12 5.91 3.60 -25.87
C PRO A 12 6.93 3.90 -26.96
N ARG A 13 7.59 5.06 -26.86
CA ARG A 13 8.74 5.39 -27.70
C ARG A 13 9.87 4.40 -27.40
N VAL A 14 10.25 3.61 -28.38
CA VAL A 14 11.38 2.69 -28.27
C VAL A 14 12.65 3.50 -28.01
N GLY A 15 13.32 3.25 -26.86
CA GLY A 15 14.62 3.85 -26.51
C GLY A 15 14.61 5.05 -25.56
N ALA A 16 13.47 5.50 -25.05
CA ALA A 16 13.46 6.51 -23.98
C ALA A 16 13.89 5.87 -22.64
N PRO A 17 14.69 6.54 -21.79
CA PRO A 17 14.97 6.06 -20.44
C PRO A 17 13.65 5.83 -19.70
N VAL A 18 13.56 4.72 -18.95
CA VAL A 18 12.35 4.39 -18.17
C VAL A 18 12.12 5.52 -17.16
N GLN A 19 11.13 6.35 -17.43
CA GLN A 19 10.78 7.47 -16.56
C GLN A 19 10.14 6.93 -15.30
N ILE A 20 10.65 7.37 -14.15
CA ILE A 20 10.11 6.98 -12.84
C ILE A 20 8.94 7.89 -12.53
N GLY A 21 7.75 7.31 -12.52
CA GLY A 21 6.56 8.01 -12.02
C GLY A 21 6.38 7.85 -10.51
N LEU A 22 5.72 8.80 -9.88
CA LEU A 22 5.19 8.69 -8.53
C LEU A 22 3.74 8.23 -8.58
N ILE A 23 3.31 7.47 -7.57
CA ILE A 23 1.97 6.89 -7.53
C ILE A 23 1.31 7.19 -6.20
N GLU A 24 0.03 7.56 -6.23
CA GLU A 24 -0.85 7.45 -5.09
C GLU A 24 -2.04 6.55 -5.41
N THR A 25 -2.47 5.76 -4.42
CA THR A 25 -3.63 4.88 -4.56
C THR A 25 -4.52 5.08 -3.35
N MET A 26 -5.71 5.55 -3.59
CA MET A 26 -6.64 6.05 -2.60
C MET A 26 -7.96 5.28 -2.69
N ARG A 27 -8.70 5.20 -1.61
CA ARG A 27 -10.11 4.82 -1.65
C ARG A 27 -10.95 6.09 -1.72
N ALA A 28 -11.97 6.06 -2.55
CA ALA A 28 -13.01 7.04 -2.57
C ALA A 28 -14.33 6.40 -2.15
N ARG A 29 -15.11 7.09 -1.34
CA ARG A 29 -16.44 6.69 -0.89
C ARG A 29 -17.40 7.85 -1.10
N ASP A 30 -18.41 7.65 -1.93
CA ASP A 30 -19.45 8.65 -2.22
C ASP A 30 -18.90 10.06 -2.49
N GLY A 31 -17.91 10.15 -3.38
CA GLY A 31 -17.30 11.41 -3.77
C GLY A 31 -16.24 11.96 -2.81
N ARG A 32 -16.00 11.29 -1.66
CA ARG A 32 -14.98 11.70 -0.69
C ARG A 32 -13.77 10.78 -0.78
N VAL A 33 -12.56 11.35 -0.63
CA VAL A 33 -11.31 10.61 -0.54
C VAL A 33 -10.74 10.79 0.86
N PRO A 34 -10.88 9.79 1.74
CA PRO A 34 -10.23 9.82 3.05
C PRO A 34 -8.74 10.07 2.90
N TRP A 35 -8.21 10.93 3.77
CA TRP A 35 -6.78 11.29 3.83
C TRP A 35 -6.18 11.85 2.53
N LEU A 36 -6.99 12.46 1.64
CA LEU A 36 -6.48 13.08 0.39
C LEU A 36 -5.29 13.99 0.68
N GLY A 37 -5.38 14.86 1.70
CA GLY A 37 -4.28 15.72 2.11
C GLY A 37 -3.00 14.95 2.47
N GLY A 38 -3.11 13.81 3.16
CA GLY A 38 -1.98 12.94 3.49
C GLY A 38 -1.33 12.31 2.26
N HIS A 39 -2.15 11.84 1.30
CA HIS A 39 -1.67 11.33 0.02
C HIS A 39 -0.88 12.38 -0.76
N LEU A 40 -1.43 13.57 -0.89
CA LEU A 40 -0.78 14.66 -1.60
C LEU A 40 0.47 15.19 -0.88
N ALA A 41 0.46 15.21 0.45
CA ALA A 41 1.64 15.56 1.24
C ALA A 41 2.79 14.57 1.02
N ARG A 42 2.50 13.24 1.03
CA ARG A 42 3.50 12.20 0.74
C ARG A 42 4.02 12.32 -0.70
N LEU A 43 3.15 12.54 -1.67
CA LEU A 43 3.53 12.78 -3.06
C LEU A 43 4.48 13.98 -3.18
N LYS A 44 4.12 15.10 -2.56
CA LYS A 44 4.93 16.32 -2.55
C LYS A 44 6.31 16.12 -1.90
N ALA A 45 6.35 15.43 -0.77
CA ALA A 45 7.62 15.08 -0.11
C ALA A 45 8.50 14.20 -1.02
N SER A 46 7.90 13.26 -1.76
CA SER A 46 8.62 12.42 -2.71
C SER A 46 9.12 13.20 -3.93
N LEU A 47 8.33 14.16 -4.46
CA LEU A 47 8.76 15.07 -5.53
C LEU A 47 10.01 15.85 -5.11
N ALA A 48 9.96 16.46 -3.93
CA ALA A 48 11.07 17.25 -3.40
C ALA A 48 12.33 16.37 -3.18
N ALA A 49 12.19 15.19 -2.58
CA ALA A 49 13.30 14.29 -2.30
C ALA A 49 13.97 13.74 -3.58
N LEU A 50 13.20 13.54 -4.64
CA LEU A 50 13.68 13.00 -5.92
C LEU A 50 14.05 14.09 -6.94
N GLY A 51 13.87 15.36 -6.60
CA GLY A 51 14.09 16.47 -7.54
C GLY A 51 13.19 16.41 -8.78
N ALA A 52 12.00 15.81 -8.64
CA ALA A 52 11.05 15.67 -9.74
C ALA A 52 10.19 16.94 -9.91
N PRO A 53 9.75 17.26 -11.15
CA PRO A 53 8.98 18.47 -11.41
C PRO A 53 7.62 18.42 -10.70
N GLU A 54 7.20 19.58 -10.17
CA GLU A 54 5.85 19.73 -9.62
C GLU A 54 4.82 19.73 -10.77
N PRO A 55 3.64 19.12 -10.56
CA PRO A 55 2.58 19.12 -11.55
C PRO A 55 1.96 20.52 -11.71
N PRO A 56 1.47 20.86 -12.89
CA PRO A 56 0.67 22.06 -13.08
C PRO A 56 -0.71 21.89 -12.44
N GLY A 57 -1.19 22.92 -11.78
CA GLY A 57 -2.54 22.95 -11.20
C GLY A 57 -2.71 22.22 -9.88
N ASP A 58 -3.95 22.15 -9.41
CA ASP A 58 -4.32 21.53 -8.14
C ASP A 58 -4.68 20.05 -8.32
N LEU A 59 -3.79 19.17 -7.85
CA LEU A 59 -4.02 17.72 -7.86
C LEU A 59 -5.23 17.29 -7.02
N ALA A 60 -5.57 18.03 -5.97
CA ALA A 60 -6.73 17.71 -5.16
C ALA A 60 -8.02 17.87 -5.96
N ASP A 61 -8.12 18.93 -6.75
CA ASP A 61 -9.29 19.17 -7.60
C ASP A 61 -9.37 18.14 -8.73
N LEU A 62 -8.24 17.78 -9.34
CA LEU A 62 -8.21 16.70 -10.33
C LEU A 62 -8.69 15.37 -9.75
N VAL A 63 -8.24 15.00 -8.56
CA VAL A 63 -8.69 13.78 -7.87
C VAL A 63 -10.17 13.87 -7.54
N ARG A 64 -10.66 14.96 -6.96
CA ARG A 64 -12.07 15.15 -6.61
C ARG A 64 -12.98 15.07 -7.85
N PHE A 65 -12.55 15.62 -8.96
CA PHE A 65 -13.31 15.56 -10.21
C PHE A 65 -13.41 14.12 -10.76
N ALA A 66 -12.36 13.32 -10.61
CA ALA A 66 -12.28 11.96 -11.14
C ALA A 66 -13.01 10.89 -10.30
N VAL A 67 -13.32 11.18 -9.03
CA VAL A 67 -13.81 10.18 -8.06
C VAL A 67 -15.18 9.61 -8.42
N GLY A 68 -16.12 10.43 -8.90
CA GLY A 68 -17.51 10.00 -9.15
C GLY A 68 -18.25 9.58 -7.88
N THR A 69 -19.28 8.76 -8.02
CA THR A 69 -20.10 8.21 -6.94
C THR A 69 -19.71 6.76 -6.61
N GLY A 70 -20.09 6.30 -5.41
CA GLY A 70 -19.86 4.93 -4.95
C GLY A 70 -18.45 4.68 -4.38
N ASP A 71 -18.16 3.40 -4.20
CA ASP A 71 -16.90 2.94 -3.57
C ASP A 71 -15.85 2.62 -4.65
N ARG A 72 -14.83 3.44 -4.76
CA ARG A 72 -13.85 3.39 -5.85
C ARG A 72 -12.41 3.35 -5.34
N VAL A 73 -11.54 2.71 -6.12
CA VAL A 73 -10.09 2.90 -6.01
C VAL A 73 -9.70 3.98 -7.00
N VAL A 74 -9.01 5.01 -6.53
CA VAL A 74 -8.46 6.09 -7.34
C VAL A 74 -6.94 5.94 -7.36
N ARG A 75 -6.36 5.82 -8.54
CA ARG A 75 -4.91 5.82 -8.75
C ARG A 75 -4.51 7.10 -9.45
N LEU A 76 -3.74 7.91 -8.77
CA LEU A 76 -3.02 9.04 -9.33
C LEU A 76 -1.60 8.59 -9.65
N GLN A 77 -1.17 8.77 -10.88
CA GLN A 77 0.23 8.60 -11.30
C GLN A 77 0.74 9.93 -11.83
N LEU A 78 1.94 10.30 -11.42
CA LEU A 78 2.60 11.51 -11.86
C LEU A 78 3.92 11.14 -12.52
N THR A 79 4.06 11.42 -13.81
CA THR A 79 5.27 11.16 -14.60
C THR A 79 5.71 12.46 -15.25
N ASP A 80 6.93 12.92 -14.95
CA ASP A 80 7.47 14.20 -15.47
C ASP A 80 6.53 15.41 -15.26
N GLY A 81 5.90 15.49 -14.09
CA GLY A 81 4.95 16.55 -13.78
C GLY A 81 3.56 16.38 -14.41
N HIS A 82 3.33 15.38 -15.25
CA HIS A 82 2.04 15.10 -15.88
C HIS A 82 1.19 14.13 -15.06
N PRO A 83 0.04 14.56 -14.51
CA PRO A 83 -0.85 13.70 -13.75
C PRO A 83 -1.74 12.86 -14.66
N GLU A 84 -1.85 11.56 -14.33
CA GLU A 84 -2.82 10.63 -14.89
C GLU A 84 -3.67 10.06 -13.76
N ILE A 85 -4.99 10.01 -13.93
CA ILE A 85 -5.90 9.46 -12.94
C ILE A 85 -6.70 8.32 -13.57
N ALA A 86 -6.66 7.17 -12.90
CA ALA A 86 -7.48 6.02 -13.23
C ALA A 86 -8.35 5.64 -12.03
N THR A 87 -9.58 5.23 -12.30
CA THR A 87 -10.51 4.73 -11.29
C THR A 87 -10.97 3.32 -11.62
N ARG A 88 -11.19 2.51 -10.59
CA ARG A 88 -11.78 1.17 -10.71
C ARG A 88 -12.59 0.85 -9.48
N ASP A 89 -13.42 -0.17 -9.56
CA ASP A 89 -14.17 -0.68 -8.41
C ASP A 89 -13.23 -1.28 -7.36
N VAL A 90 -13.64 -1.24 -6.10
CA VAL A 90 -12.93 -1.91 -5.02
C VAL A 90 -13.17 -3.41 -5.16
N SER A 91 -12.12 -4.20 -5.36
CA SER A 91 -12.26 -5.66 -5.43
C SER A 91 -12.56 -6.25 -4.04
N ALA A 92 -13.34 -7.33 -4.03
CA ALA A 92 -13.67 -8.05 -2.80
C ALA A 92 -12.51 -8.92 -2.27
N GLU A 93 -11.43 -9.09 -3.04
CA GLU A 93 -10.27 -9.88 -2.62
C GLU A 93 -9.66 -9.33 -1.34
N GLN A 94 -9.47 -10.21 -0.37
CA GLN A 94 -8.77 -9.94 0.88
C GLN A 94 -7.53 -10.83 0.96
N ALA A 95 -6.43 -10.26 1.46
CA ALA A 95 -5.22 -11.01 1.72
C ALA A 95 -5.38 -11.78 3.04
N VAL A 96 -5.83 -13.02 2.95
CA VAL A 96 -6.02 -13.92 4.11
C VAL A 96 -4.96 -15.01 4.20
N HIS A 97 -4.30 -15.36 3.08
CA HIS A 97 -3.17 -16.28 3.02
C HIS A 97 -1.95 -15.53 2.50
N VAL A 98 -0.92 -15.47 3.31
CA VAL A 98 0.30 -14.73 3.05
C VAL A 98 1.51 -15.63 3.22
N VAL A 99 2.48 -15.52 2.32
CA VAL A 99 3.75 -16.23 2.36
C VAL A 99 4.91 -15.26 2.48
N VAL A 100 6.10 -15.75 2.78
CA VAL A 100 7.32 -14.98 2.71
C VAL A 100 7.83 -14.98 1.26
N ALA A 101 8.17 -13.81 0.75
CA ALA A 101 8.72 -13.67 -0.59
C ALA A 101 10.14 -14.26 -0.68
N SER A 102 10.45 -14.90 -1.79
CA SER A 102 11.85 -15.22 -2.16
C SER A 102 12.62 -13.97 -2.61
N GLU A 103 11.91 -12.94 -3.06
CA GLU A 103 12.47 -11.65 -3.44
C GLU A 103 12.90 -10.85 -2.22
N VAL A 104 14.15 -10.38 -2.21
CA VAL A 104 14.67 -9.54 -1.13
C VAL A 104 14.08 -8.12 -1.23
N HIS A 105 13.63 -7.58 -0.11
CA HIS A 105 13.15 -6.21 -0.02
C HIS A 105 14.28 -5.22 -0.32
N LYS A 106 14.03 -4.35 -1.29
CA LYS A 106 14.86 -3.17 -1.56
C LYS A 106 14.15 -1.94 -1.02
N PRO A 107 14.84 -1.02 -0.36
CA PRO A 107 14.22 0.18 0.21
C PRO A 107 13.28 0.89 -0.76
N TYR A 108 12.08 1.19 -0.29
CA TYR A 108 11.00 1.79 -1.07
C TYR A 108 10.31 2.94 -0.32
N PRO A 109 11.09 3.96 0.13
CA PRO A 109 10.53 5.08 0.92
C PRO A 109 9.62 6.00 0.11
N HIS A 110 9.72 5.95 -1.21
CA HIS A 110 8.89 6.72 -2.14
C HIS A 110 8.03 5.79 -2.98
N LYS A 111 6.73 6.09 -3.08
CA LYS A 111 5.77 5.28 -3.84
C LYS A 111 5.91 5.56 -5.35
N THR A 112 6.82 4.82 -5.98
CA THR A 112 7.17 4.99 -7.41
C THR A 112 6.54 3.91 -8.30
N THR A 113 6.65 4.08 -9.63
CA THR A 113 6.30 3.05 -10.60
C THR A 113 7.28 1.88 -10.65
N ARG A 114 8.48 2.01 -10.06
CA ARG A 114 9.46 0.92 -9.94
C ARG A 114 9.01 -0.08 -8.87
N ARG A 115 8.19 -1.04 -9.26
CA ARG A 115 7.56 -2.01 -8.36
C ARG A 115 7.88 -3.46 -8.73
N GLU A 116 8.96 -3.69 -9.45
CA GLU A 116 9.32 -5.01 -9.97
C GLU A 116 9.48 -6.05 -8.85
N GLN A 117 10.12 -5.69 -7.73
CA GLN A 117 10.25 -6.57 -6.57
C GLN A 117 8.88 -7.03 -6.03
N PHE A 118 7.95 -6.11 -5.87
CA PHE A 118 6.59 -6.42 -5.39
C PHE A 118 5.79 -7.22 -6.43
N GLY A 119 5.97 -6.92 -7.73
CA GLY A 119 5.33 -7.66 -8.82
C GLY A 119 5.78 -9.11 -8.87
N ARG A 120 7.11 -9.37 -8.74
CA ARG A 120 7.66 -10.73 -8.68
C ARG A 120 7.17 -11.46 -7.43
N ALA A 121 7.30 -10.86 -6.25
CA ALA A 121 6.84 -11.44 -4.99
C ALA A 121 5.35 -11.84 -5.05
N LEU A 122 4.48 -10.97 -5.56
CA LEU A 122 3.05 -11.27 -5.71
C LEU A 122 2.79 -12.39 -6.72
N THR A 123 3.52 -12.41 -7.83
CA THR A 123 3.39 -13.47 -8.84
C THR A 123 3.77 -14.82 -8.26
N ASP A 124 4.85 -14.90 -7.50
CA ASP A 124 5.31 -16.15 -6.88
C ASP A 124 4.35 -16.60 -5.77
N ALA A 125 3.84 -15.68 -4.94
CA ALA A 125 2.81 -15.99 -3.95
C ALA A 125 1.56 -16.62 -4.60
N ARG A 126 1.09 -16.06 -5.70
CA ARG A 126 -0.08 -16.57 -6.43
C ARG A 126 0.13 -17.96 -7.03
N ARG A 127 1.35 -18.31 -7.42
CA ARG A 127 1.68 -19.65 -7.93
C ARG A 127 1.51 -20.74 -6.88
N VAL A 128 1.66 -20.38 -5.59
CA VAL A 128 1.45 -21.31 -4.47
C VAL A 128 0.09 -21.13 -3.80
N GLY A 129 -0.84 -20.40 -4.44
CA GLY A 129 -2.20 -20.19 -3.93
C GLY A 129 -2.31 -19.15 -2.81
N ALA A 130 -1.27 -18.35 -2.54
CA ALA A 130 -1.32 -17.27 -1.59
C ALA A 130 -1.86 -15.98 -2.23
N HIS A 131 -2.42 -15.10 -1.39
CA HIS A 131 -3.02 -13.83 -1.83
C HIS A 131 -1.99 -12.70 -1.89
N ASP A 132 -0.97 -12.74 -1.03
CA ASP A 132 0.10 -11.75 -0.97
C ASP A 132 1.38 -12.36 -0.41
N ALA A 133 2.48 -11.63 -0.48
CA ALA A 133 3.75 -12.00 0.11
C ALA A 133 4.33 -10.87 0.97
N VAL A 134 4.97 -11.23 2.07
CA VAL A 134 5.77 -10.33 2.89
C VAL A 134 7.23 -10.41 2.43
N LEU A 135 7.83 -9.28 2.11
CA LEU A 135 9.23 -9.16 1.75
C LEU A 135 10.09 -9.02 3.01
N VAL A 136 11.33 -9.48 2.91
CA VAL A 136 12.33 -9.46 3.98
C VAL A 136 13.55 -8.68 3.51
N SER A 137 14.11 -7.82 4.35
CA SER A 137 15.30 -7.05 4.04
C SER A 137 16.54 -7.95 3.86
N ALA A 138 17.60 -7.40 3.28
CA ALA A 138 18.87 -8.14 3.11
C ALA A 138 19.48 -8.57 4.46
N GLU A 139 19.17 -7.87 5.54
CA GLU A 139 19.59 -8.18 6.91
C GLU A 139 18.71 -9.23 7.59
N GLY A 140 17.66 -9.73 6.91
CA GLY A 140 16.76 -10.76 7.42
C GLY A 140 15.59 -10.23 8.24
N PHE A 141 15.32 -8.93 8.25
CA PHE A 141 14.20 -8.35 8.96
C PHE A 141 12.95 -8.27 8.08
N VAL A 142 11.81 -8.59 8.67
CA VAL A 142 10.50 -8.43 8.04
C VAL A 142 10.28 -6.96 7.64
N ALA A 143 9.86 -6.72 6.40
CA ALA A 143 9.66 -5.38 5.86
C ALA A 143 8.16 -5.08 5.62
N GLU A 144 7.64 -5.37 4.46
CA GLU A 144 6.27 -5.01 4.09
C GLU A 144 5.66 -6.02 3.10
N GLY A 145 4.35 -6.01 2.94
CA GLY A 145 3.66 -6.77 1.90
C GLY A 145 3.79 -6.12 0.53
N THR A 146 3.30 -6.79 -0.54
CA THR A 146 3.46 -6.27 -1.90
C THR A 146 2.72 -4.95 -2.16
N ALA A 147 1.68 -4.66 -1.37
CA ALA A 147 0.94 -3.39 -1.39
C ALA A 147 0.44 -2.98 0.01
N TRP A 148 1.10 -3.45 1.06
CA TRP A 148 0.63 -3.38 2.42
C TRP A 148 1.76 -3.11 3.39
N ASN A 149 1.44 -2.44 4.54
CA ASN A 149 2.27 -2.50 5.72
C ASN A 149 1.78 -3.63 6.63
N LEU A 150 2.71 -4.27 7.35
CA LEU A 150 2.45 -5.40 8.24
C LEU A 150 2.42 -4.93 9.70
N PHE A 151 1.55 -5.57 10.48
CA PHE A 151 1.46 -5.44 11.93
C PHE A 151 1.31 -6.80 12.60
N TRP A 152 1.74 -6.88 13.86
CA TRP A 152 1.54 -8.06 14.70
C TRP A 152 1.35 -7.68 16.16
N TRP A 153 0.62 -8.53 16.87
CA TRP A 153 0.49 -8.43 18.32
C TRP A 153 1.55 -9.26 19.02
N GLU A 154 2.24 -8.66 19.98
CA GLU A 154 3.30 -9.27 20.78
C GLU A 154 3.22 -8.78 22.23
N ASP A 155 3.07 -9.69 23.18
CA ASP A 155 3.05 -9.39 24.62
C ASP A 155 2.15 -8.19 24.99
N GLY A 156 0.95 -8.18 24.42
CA GLY A 156 -0.03 -7.11 24.65
C GLY A 156 0.22 -5.82 23.89
N SER A 157 1.33 -5.67 23.19
CA SER A 157 1.69 -4.50 22.37
C SER A 157 1.42 -4.76 20.89
N LEU A 158 1.01 -3.72 20.17
CA LEU A 158 0.97 -3.74 18.71
C LEU A 158 2.35 -3.34 18.15
N CYS A 159 2.86 -4.13 17.22
CA CYS A 159 4.16 -3.93 16.60
C CYS A 159 4.05 -3.79 15.07
N THR A 160 5.02 -3.13 14.47
CA THR A 160 5.17 -2.97 13.01
C THR A 160 6.64 -2.91 12.66
N PRO A 161 7.06 -3.27 11.43
CA PRO A 161 8.44 -3.09 11.00
C PRO A 161 8.89 -1.63 11.14
N ALA A 162 10.14 -1.43 11.57
CA ALA A 162 10.74 -0.11 11.71
C ALA A 162 10.87 0.57 10.33
N GLU A 163 10.59 1.88 10.27
CA GLU A 163 10.56 2.62 9.00
C GLU A 163 11.94 2.67 8.32
N ASP A 164 13.00 2.65 9.09
CA ASP A 164 14.38 2.67 8.59
C ASP A 164 14.85 1.36 7.93
N ILE A 165 14.05 0.28 7.96
CA ILE A 165 14.21 -0.87 7.06
C ILE A 165 13.99 -0.43 5.60
N GLY A 166 13.43 0.75 5.38
CA GLY A 166 13.16 1.32 4.08
C GLY A 166 11.78 0.95 3.54
N ILE A 167 10.84 0.61 4.40
CA ILE A 167 9.45 0.35 4.01
C ILE A 167 8.74 1.63 3.57
N LEU A 168 7.65 1.48 2.80
CA LEU A 168 6.81 2.61 2.45
C LEU A 168 6.14 3.19 3.72
N PRO A 169 6.25 4.54 3.98
CA PRO A 169 5.46 5.20 5.01
C PRO A 169 3.97 5.28 4.57
N GLY A 170 3.26 4.16 4.76
CA GLY A 170 1.89 3.99 4.29
C GLY A 170 0.87 4.82 5.06
N LEU A 171 -0.15 5.37 4.37
CA LEU A 171 -1.22 6.12 5.05
C LEU A 171 -2.06 5.22 5.95
N GLY A 172 -2.24 3.94 5.56
CA GLY A 172 -2.87 2.95 6.42
C GLY A 172 -2.05 2.69 7.70
N ARG A 173 -0.71 2.55 7.57
CA ARG A 173 0.20 2.42 8.71
C ARG A 173 0.10 3.63 9.63
N LYS A 174 0.20 4.83 9.07
CA LYS A 174 0.05 6.07 9.83
C LYS A 174 -1.27 6.12 10.58
N ARG A 175 -2.37 5.74 9.93
CA ARG A 175 -3.69 5.71 10.58
C ARG A 175 -3.74 4.76 11.78
N VAL A 176 -3.19 3.56 11.68
CA VAL A 176 -3.11 2.62 12.80
C VAL A 176 -2.30 3.22 13.97
N MET A 177 -1.17 3.86 13.68
CA MET A 177 -0.32 4.51 14.68
C MET A 177 -0.97 5.74 15.34
N GLU A 178 -1.95 6.37 14.68
CA GLU A 178 -2.76 7.44 15.26
C GLU A 178 -3.88 6.91 16.18
N MET A 179 -4.29 5.66 15.98
CA MET A 179 -5.39 5.05 16.73
C MET A 179 -4.95 4.37 18.03
N THR A 180 -3.71 3.90 18.08
CA THR A 180 -3.17 3.17 19.23
C THR A 180 -1.64 3.28 19.27
N ASP A 181 -1.07 2.99 20.45
CA ASP A 181 0.37 2.89 20.60
C ASP A 181 0.93 1.71 19.83
N VAL A 182 1.95 1.96 19.02
CA VAL A 182 2.61 0.97 18.17
C VAL A 182 4.12 1.02 18.39
N LYS A 183 4.73 -0.14 18.57
CA LYS A 183 6.18 -0.30 18.65
C LYS A 183 6.75 -0.60 17.28
N GLU A 184 7.73 0.15 16.85
CA GLU A 184 8.54 -0.19 15.69
C GLU A 184 9.62 -1.20 16.07
N ALA A 185 9.76 -2.26 15.29
CA ALA A 185 10.69 -3.35 15.59
C ALA A 185 11.39 -3.91 14.35
N ARG A 186 12.57 -4.45 14.53
CA ARG A 186 13.31 -5.25 13.55
C ARG A 186 13.29 -6.69 14.02
N VAL A 187 12.49 -7.51 13.37
CA VAL A 187 12.34 -8.92 13.74
C VAL A 187 12.55 -9.83 12.55
N PRO A 188 13.15 -11.00 12.73
CA PRO A 188 13.21 -12.01 11.68
C PRO A 188 11.81 -12.64 11.47
N VAL A 189 11.58 -13.27 10.33
CA VAL A 189 10.31 -13.94 10.01
C VAL A 189 9.87 -14.92 11.08
N ALA A 190 10.81 -15.69 11.62
CA ALA A 190 10.52 -16.69 12.66
C ALA A 190 9.87 -16.09 13.93
N ALA A 191 10.12 -14.82 14.21
CA ALA A 191 9.50 -14.12 15.32
C ALA A 191 8.00 -13.87 15.13
N LEU A 192 7.46 -14.00 13.92
CA LEU A 192 6.04 -13.84 13.64
C LEU A 192 5.22 -15.11 13.90
N ALA A 193 5.88 -16.24 14.08
CA ALA A 193 5.20 -17.52 14.29
C ALA A 193 4.29 -17.50 15.53
N GLY A 194 3.04 -17.95 15.37
CA GLY A 194 2.06 -17.99 16.45
C GLY A 194 1.51 -16.64 16.91
N ARG A 195 1.87 -15.54 16.27
CA ARG A 195 1.35 -14.18 16.56
C ARG A 195 0.12 -13.88 15.72
N SER A 196 -0.76 -13.04 16.22
CA SER A 196 -1.83 -12.44 15.42
C SER A 196 -1.26 -11.39 14.50
N LEU A 197 -1.57 -11.51 13.20
CA LEU A 197 -0.99 -10.69 12.13
C LEU A 197 -2.10 -10.00 11.33
N PHE A 198 -1.85 -8.78 10.90
CA PHE A 198 -2.70 -8.12 9.92
C PHE A 198 -1.91 -7.22 8.96
N LEU A 199 -2.51 -6.97 7.82
CA LEU A 199 -2.04 -6.05 6.79
C LEU A 199 -2.89 -4.79 6.78
N THR A 200 -2.31 -3.66 6.38
CA THR A 200 -3.06 -2.42 6.20
C THR A 200 -2.60 -1.63 4.98
N ASN A 201 -3.55 -0.98 4.33
CA ASN A 201 -3.29 0.06 3.33
C ASN A 201 -4.46 1.06 3.25
N ALA A 202 -4.25 2.16 2.51
CA ALA A 202 -5.24 3.23 2.37
C ALA A 202 -6.43 2.91 1.44
N VAL A 203 -6.52 1.70 0.88
CA VAL A 203 -7.62 1.27 0.01
C VAL A 203 -8.54 0.30 0.73
N ARG A 204 -7.98 -0.64 1.49
CA ARG A 204 -8.72 -1.74 2.10
C ARG A 204 -8.84 -1.64 3.62
N GLY A 205 -8.10 -0.70 4.23
CA GLY A 205 -8.04 -0.60 5.68
C GLY A 205 -7.19 -1.71 6.29
N ILE A 206 -7.70 -2.35 7.32
CA ILE A 206 -7.08 -3.45 8.05
C ILE A 206 -7.66 -4.78 7.54
N VAL A 207 -6.78 -5.74 7.24
CA VAL A 207 -7.14 -7.09 6.79
C VAL A 207 -6.34 -8.12 7.61
N GLU A 208 -7.02 -8.96 8.36
CA GLU A 208 -6.39 -10.03 9.13
C GLU A 208 -5.76 -11.09 8.22
N ILE A 209 -4.60 -11.58 8.60
CA ILE A 209 -3.97 -12.75 7.98
C ILE A 209 -4.52 -14.00 8.65
N GLY A 210 -5.16 -14.88 7.90
CA GLY A 210 -5.68 -16.14 8.40
C GLY A 210 -4.68 -17.29 8.34
N VAL A 211 -3.77 -17.25 7.33
CA VAL A 211 -2.71 -18.23 7.12
C VAL A 211 -1.41 -17.52 6.79
N PHE A 212 -0.34 -17.83 7.50
CA PHE A 212 1.00 -17.33 7.23
C PHE A 212 1.99 -18.48 7.12
N GLU A 213 2.70 -18.58 6.00
CA GLU A 213 3.62 -19.70 5.70
C GLU A 213 2.97 -21.09 5.90
N GLY A 214 1.71 -21.24 5.47
CA GLY A 214 0.96 -22.47 5.60
C GLY A 214 0.44 -22.77 7.01
N ALA A 215 0.80 -21.99 8.02
CA ALA A 215 0.31 -22.15 9.39
C ALA A 215 -0.89 -21.23 9.68
N PRO A 216 -1.90 -21.67 10.41
CA PRO A 216 -3.01 -20.82 10.84
C PRO A 216 -2.51 -19.72 11.79
N VAL A 217 -3.03 -18.51 11.59
CA VAL A 217 -2.70 -17.32 12.38
C VAL A 217 -3.80 -17.11 13.44
N PRO A 218 -3.44 -16.97 14.72
CA PRO A 218 -4.43 -16.68 15.77
C PRO A 218 -5.02 -15.28 15.56
N ARG A 219 -6.28 -15.10 15.98
CA ARG A 219 -6.94 -13.81 15.94
C ARG A 219 -6.78 -13.08 17.27
N ASP A 220 -6.64 -11.76 17.19
CA ASP A 220 -6.70 -10.87 18.34
C ASP A 220 -7.92 -9.96 18.21
N PRO A 221 -8.85 -9.93 19.18
CA PRO A 221 -10.08 -9.14 19.07
C PRO A 221 -9.83 -7.65 18.90
N ARG A 222 -8.72 -7.12 19.40
CA ARG A 222 -8.33 -5.72 19.22
C ARG A 222 -8.12 -5.35 17.76
N THR A 223 -7.73 -6.30 16.91
CA THR A 223 -7.62 -6.07 15.46
C THR A 223 -8.99 -5.77 14.85
N ALA A 224 -10.05 -6.44 15.27
CA ALA A 224 -11.41 -6.17 14.80
C ALA A 224 -11.89 -4.77 15.26
N GLU A 225 -11.57 -4.38 16.50
CA GLU A 225 -11.86 -3.03 17.02
C GLU A 225 -11.16 -1.94 16.20
N LEU A 226 -9.87 -2.12 15.91
CA LEU A 226 -9.11 -1.20 15.05
C LEU A 226 -9.69 -1.16 13.63
N SER A 227 -10.08 -2.30 13.06
CA SER A 227 -10.67 -2.37 11.72
C SER A 227 -11.99 -1.62 11.64
N PHE A 228 -12.84 -1.73 12.65
CA PHE A 228 -14.11 -1.02 12.73
C PHE A 228 -13.93 0.51 12.78
N ALA A 229 -12.97 0.99 13.57
CA ALA A 229 -12.69 2.42 13.75
C ALA A 229 -11.70 3.00 12.71
N PHE A 230 -11.25 2.19 11.74
CA PHE A 230 -10.17 2.59 10.83
C PHE A 230 -10.55 3.77 9.93
N TRP A 231 -11.75 3.73 9.34
CA TRP A 231 -12.18 4.76 8.41
C TRP A 231 -12.76 5.97 9.16
N PRO A 232 -12.41 7.20 8.75
CA PRO A 232 -13.09 8.38 9.27
C PRO A 232 -14.55 8.39 8.79
N ASP A 233 -15.41 9.01 9.58
CA ASP A 233 -16.84 9.25 9.27
C ASP A 233 -17.03 10.13 8.03
#